data_fec5c3cc5d1eae098783117da25842ae
#
_entry.id   fec5c3cc5d1eae098783117da25842ae
#
_cell.length_a   1.000
_cell.length_b   1.000
_cell.length_c   1.000
_cell.angle_alpha   90.00
_cell.angle_beta   90.00
_cell.angle_gamma   90.00
#
_symmetry.space_group_name_H-M   'P 1'
#
loop_
_entity.id
_entity.type
_entity.pdbx_description
1 polymer ?
#
loop_
_entity_poly.entity_id
_entity_poly.type
_entity_poly.pdbx_seq_one_letter_code
_entity_poly.pdbx_strand_id
1 'polypeptide(L)'
;MKKGINHKGIDGQYTPMIMQYIEIKKKHPEILIFFRLGDFYELFFDDANVASRELQLFLTSKAAGNGQKIPMCGIPHHAYLTYVNKLVDKGYKIGIVEQMEDPKSTKNLVKRDVIQIISPGANLEIKDDDNNFIGAISEDEFNYILAYVDLTTGEQYVVNLKKDYRVVLVT
;
A
#
# COMPACT_ATOMS: atom_id res chain seq x y z
N MET A 1 -1.34 19.46 -4.72
CA MET A 1 -0.28 19.05 -5.68
C MET A 1 0.82 18.35 -4.90
N LYS A 2 0.87 17.01 -4.92
CA LYS A 2 1.96 16.24 -4.28
C LYS A 2 3.15 16.26 -5.23
N LYS A 3 4.30 16.80 -4.80
CA LYS A 3 5.55 16.79 -5.56
C LYS A 3 6.02 15.34 -5.69
N GLY A 4 5.97 14.78 -6.90
CA GLY A 4 6.59 13.50 -7.21
C GLY A 4 8.10 13.56 -7.00
N ILE A 5 8.67 12.46 -6.54
CA ILE A 5 10.12 12.30 -6.34
C ILE A 5 10.81 12.55 -7.68
N ASN A 6 11.76 13.48 -7.70
CA ASN A 6 12.50 13.83 -8.90
C ASN A 6 13.58 12.76 -9.18
N HIS A 7 13.30 11.85 -10.11
CA HIS A 7 14.14 10.68 -10.42
C HIS A 7 15.23 10.92 -11.48
N LYS A 8 15.59 12.16 -11.79
CA LYS A 8 16.65 12.43 -12.77
C LYS A 8 18.03 12.25 -12.12
N GLY A 9 18.80 11.25 -12.57
CA GLY A 9 20.22 11.08 -12.27
C GLY A 9 20.58 9.96 -11.28
N ILE A 10 19.82 8.84 -11.23
CA ILE A 10 19.92 7.83 -10.16
C ILE A 10 20.79 6.62 -10.55
N ASP A 11 21.16 6.43 -11.81
CA ASP A 11 21.94 5.26 -12.25
C ASP A 11 23.36 5.28 -11.69
N GLY A 12 23.68 4.27 -10.88
CA GLY A 12 25.00 4.01 -10.31
C GLY A 12 25.27 4.61 -8.93
N GLN A 13 24.33 5.33 -8.33
CA GLN A 13 24.54 5.99 -7.02
C GLN A 13 24.10 5.16 -5.80
N TYR A 14 23.17 4.20 -5.99
CA TYR A 14 22.55 3.45 -4.89
C TYR A 14 22.96 1.99 -4.87
N THR A 15 22.85 1.37 -3.70
CA THR A 15 23.04 -0.08 -3.57
C THR A 15 22.00 -0.85 -4.41
N PRO A 16 22.30 -2.09 -4.87
CA PRO A 16 21.35 -2.88 -5.67
C PRO A 16 19.98 -3.07 -5.01
N MET A 17 19.94 -3.18 -3.68
CA MET A 17 18.70 -3.29 -2.92
C MET A 17 17.86 -2.01 -2.99
N ILE A 18 18.47 -0.85 -2.83
CA ILE A 18 17.78 0.45 -2.96
C ILE A 18 17.33 0.68 -4.39
N MET A 19 18.10 0.23 -5.39
CA MET A 19 17.67 0.27 -6.79
C MET A 19 16.40 -0.56 -7.04
N GLN A 20 16.28 -1.75 -6.47
CA GLN A 20 15.02 -2.53 -6.53
C GLN A 20 13.83 -1.74 -5.96
N TYR A 21 14.01 -1.12 -4.78
CA TYR A 21 12.97 -0.30 -4.19
C TYR A 21 12.55 0.84 -5.13
N ILE A 22 13.51 1.56 -5.70
CA ILE A 22 13.27 2.69 -6.61
C ILE A 22 12.52 2.23 -7.87
N GLU A 23 12.87 1.08 -8.44
CA GLU A 23 12.19 0.51 -9.61
C GLU A 23 10.73 0.16 -9.31
N ILE A 24 10.47 -0.45 -8.15
CA ILE A 24 9.10 -0.73 -7.70
C ILE A 24 8.34 0.58 -7.46
N LYS A 25 8.96 1.55 -6.80
CA LYS A 25 8.33 2.85 -6.54
C LYS A 25 7.99 3.63 -7.80
N LYS A 26 8.83 3.55 -8.85
CA LYS A 26 8.55 4.15 -10.16
C LYS A 26 7.28 3.57 -10.81
N LYS A 27 7.03 2.27 -10.64
CA LYS A 27 5.82 1.60 -11.15
C LYS A 27 4.57 1.95 -10.32
N HIS A 28 4.77 2.28 -9.05
CA HIS A 28 3.71 2.53 -8.09
C HIS A 28 3.93 3.85 -7.33
N PRO A 29 3.94 5.01 -7.99
CA PRO A 29 4.37 6.27 -7.39
C PRO A 29 3.47 6.76 -6.24
N GLU A 30 2.19 6.38 -6.24
CA GLU A 30 1.18 6.84 -5.26
C GLU A 30 1.02 5.92 -4.05
N ILE A 31 1.70 4.76 -4.04
CA ILE A 31 1.56 3.72 -3.01
C ILE A 31 2.71 3.82 -2.03
N LEU A 32 2.46 3.74 -0.72
CA LEU A 32 3.51 3.57 0.28
C LEU A 32 4.03 2.13 0.22
N ILE A 33 5.32 1.97 -0.02
CA ILE A 33 5.94 0.66 -0.21
C ILE A 33 6.47 0.12 1.12
N PHE A 34 5.89 -0.98 1.57
CA PHE A 34 6.37 -1.81 2.68
C PHE A 34 7.33 -2.86 2.11
N PHE A 35 8.62 -2.59 2.19
CA PHE A 35 9.66 -3.36 1.53
C PHE A 35 10.30 -4.38 2.50
N ARG A 36 10.11 -5.68 2.24
CA ARG A 36 10.59 -6.74 3.12
C ARG A 36 12.11 -6.85 3.15
N LEU A 37 12.65 -6.79 4.37
CA LEU A 37 14.08 -6.99 4.66
C LEU A 37 14.23 -7.79 5.95
N GLY A 38 14.50 -9.09 5.82
CA GLY A 38 14.56 -10.00 6.96
C GLY A 38 13.25 -9.99 7.75
N ASP A 39 13.29 -9.68 9.03
CA ASP A 39 12.13 -9.66 9.93
C ASP A 39 11.40 -8.31 9.97
N PHE A 40 11.72 -7.39 9.05
CA PHE A 40 11.12 -6.07 9.01
C PHE A 40 10.53 -5.77 7.63
N TYR A 41 9.53 -4.88 7.62
CA TYR A 41 9.21 -4.04 6.49
C TYR A 41 9.87 -2.68 6.69
N GLU A 42 10.73 -2.29 5.78
CA GLU A 42 11.36 -0.98 5.76
C GLU A 42 10.71 -0.08 4.71
N LEU A 43 10.53 1.18 5.05
CA LEU A 43 10.09 2.22 4.14
C LEU A 43 11.24 3.21 3.95
N PHE A 44 11.37 3.76 2.74
CA PHE A 44 12.47 4.63 2.38
C PHE A 44 11.99 5.95 1.78
N PHE A 45 12.88 6.94 1.75
CA PHE A 45 12.63 8.26 1.17
C PHE A 45 11.36 8.92 1.72
N ASP A 46 10.50 9.42 0.83
CA ASP A 46 9.25 10.08 1.20
C ASP A 46 8.25 9.12 1.84
N ASP A 47 8.26 7.83 1.48
CA ASP A 47 7.42 6.82 2.14
C ASP A 47 7.78 6.69 3.63
N ALA A 48 9.08 6.75 3.96
CA ALA A 48 9.53 6.74 5.35
C ALA A 48 9.11 8.01 6.09
N ASN A 49 9.21 9.17 5.45
CA ASN A 49 8.79 10.44 6.04
C ASN A 49 7.29 10.45 6.35
N VAL A 50 6.48 9.95 5.41
CA VAL A 50 5.02 9.86 5.58
C VAL A 50 4.68 8.86 6.68
N ALA A 51 5.18 7.63 6.59
CA ALA A 51 4.86 6.58 7.56
C ALA A 51 5.32 6.93 8.98
N SER A 52 6.52 7.50 9.13
CA SER A 52 7.03 7.96 10.43
C SER A 52 6.09 8.97 11.07
N ARG A 53 5.63 9.97 10.31
CA ARG A 53 4.69 10.99 10.81
C ARG A 53 3.34 10.39 11.17
N GLU A 54 2.75 9.61 10.26
CA GLU A 54 1.38 9.10 10.41
C GLU A 54 1.25 8.00 11.48
N LEU A 55 2.30 7.22 11.68
CA LEU A 55 2.34 6.08 12.60
C LEU A 55 3.14 6.36 13.87
N GLN A 56 3.74 7.56 13.99
CA GLN A 56 4.63 7.95 15.10
C GLN A 56 5.82 7.00 15.26
N LEU A 57 6.38 6.55 14.12
CA LEU A 57 7.56 5.70 14.10
C LEU A 57 8.84 6.53 14.17
N PHE A 58 9.88 5.93 14.71
CA PHE A 58 11.20 6.56 14.71
C PHE A 58 11.74 6.65 13.29
N LEU A 59 12.00 7.88 12.83
CA LEU A 59 12.65 8.13 11.56
C LEU A 59 14.16 8.08 11.75
N THR A 60 14.81 7.20 11.03
CA THR A 60 16.26 7.05 11.02
C THR A 60 16.80 7.19 9.59
N SER A 61 18.04 6.78 9.36
CA SER A 61 18.65 6.77 8.04
C SER A 61 19.32 5.44 7.73
N LYS A 62 19.29 5.05 6.46
CA LYS A 62 19.97 3.87 5.93
C LYS A 62 21.06 4.29 4.96
N ALA A 63 22.25 3.65 5.03
CA ALA A 63 23.29 3.81 4.03
C ALA A 63 22.79 3.26 2.68
N ALA A 64 22.85 4.09 1.66
CA ALA A 64 22.26 3.78 0.35
C ALA A 64 23.30 3.60 -0.78
N GLY A 65 24.58 3.69 -0.46
CA GLY A 65 25.71 3.65 -1.41
C GLY A 65 26.39 5.00 -1.54
N ASN A 66 27.66 4.99 -1.98
CA ASN A 66 28.46 6.19 -2.26
C ASN A 66 28.47 7.25 -1.13
N GLY A 67 28.46 6.80 0.14
CA GLY A 67 28.41 7.68 1.30
C GLY A 67 27.05 8.35 1.55
N GLN A 68 26.06 8.08 0.73
CA GLN A 68 24.72 8.67 0.88
C GLN A 68 23.90 7.93 1.96
N LYS A 69 23.10 8.71 2.67
CA LYS A 69 22.10 8.21 3.62
C LYS A 69 20.72 8.68 3.17
N ILE A 70 19.75 7.79 3.25
CA ILE A 70 18.35 8.06 2.90
C ILE A 70 17.46 7.91 4.13
N PRO A 71 16.37 8.67 4.25
CA PRO A 71 15.37 8.46 5.32
C PRO A 71 14.84 7.04 5.30
N MET A 72 14.68 6.46 6.49
CA MET A 72 14.16 5.11 6.68
C MET A 72 13.38 5.02 7.98
N CYS A 73 12.28 4.26 7.98
CA CYS A 73 11.64 3.72 9.17
C CYS A 73 11.32 2.24 8.95
N GLY A 74 11.20 1.49 10.05
CA GLY A 74 10.99 0.04 10.00
C GLY A 74 9.84 -0.40 10.90
N ILE A 75 9.15 -1.43 10.46
CA ILE A 75 8.02 -2.07 11.14
C ILE A 75 8.32 -3.57 11.25
N PRO A 76 8.22 -4.19 12.44
CA PRO A 76 8.37 -5.63 12.56
C PRO A 76 7.36 -6.37 11.69
N HIS A 77 7.83 -7.39 10.97
CA HIS A 77 6.99 -8.15 10.03
C HIS A 77 5.74 -8.73 10.70
N HIS A 78 5.87 -9.29 11.90
CA HIS A 78 4.73 -9.91 12.59
C HIS A 78 3.63 -8.91 13.02
N ALA A 79 3.92 -7.61 13.02
CA ALA A 79 2.99 -6.57 13.46
C ALA A 79 2.50 -5.66 12.32
N TYR A 80 2.89 -5.94 11.07
CA TYR A 80 2.71 -4.99 9.97
C TYR A 80 1.24 -4.66 9.67
N LEU A 81 0.32 -5.63 9.83
CA LEU A 81 -1.11 -5.42 9.55
C LEU A 81 -1.71 -4.28 10.37
N THR A 82 -1.38 -4.20 11.66
CA THR A 82 -1.84 -3.10 12.52
C THR A 82 -1.42 -1.72 11.99
N TYR A 83 -0.22 -1.62 11.44
CA TYR A 83 0.28 -0.36 10.87
C TYR A 83 -0.31 -0.08 9.50
N VAL A 84 -0.48 -1.13 8.68
CA VAL A 84 -1.15 -1.03 7.37
C VAL A 84 -2.57 -0.50 7.54
N ASN A 85 -3.37 -1.10 8.44
CA ASN A 85 -4.74 -0.67 8.70
C ASN A 85 -4.82 0.80 9.10
N LYS A 86 -3.95 1.26 10.02
CA LYS A 86 -3.88 2.67 10.42
C LYS A 86 -3.60 3.63 9.25
N LEU A 87 -2.79 3.23 8.27
CA LEU A 87 -2.51 4.04 7.09
C LEU A 87 -3.67 4.00 6.09
N VAL A 88 -4.26 2.83 5.90
CA VAL A 88 -5.41 2.63 5.01
C VAL A 88 -6.62 3.44 5.51
N ASP A 89 -6.89 3.45 6.82
CA ASP A 89 -7.94 4.26 7.45
C ASP A 89 -7.72 5.78 7.24
N LYS A 90 -6.46 6.19 7.08
CA LYS A 90 -6.08 7.57 6.75
C LYS A 90 -6.06 7.87 5.24
N GLY A 91 -6.52 6.93 4.41
CA GLY A 91 -6.65 7.10 2.98
C GLY A 91 -5.39 6.79 2.16
N TYR A 92 -4.36 6.17 2.75
CA TYR A 92 -3.15 5.77 2.02
C TYR A 92 -3.34 4.40 1.35
N LYS A 93 -2.76 4.26 0.16
CA LYS A 93 -2.60 2.96 -0.51
C LYS A 93 -1.25 2.35 -0.13
N ILE A 94 -1.24 1.07 0.19
CA ILE A 94 -0.06 0.34 0.65
C ILE A 94 0.29 -0.76 -0.33
N GLY A 95 1.56 -0.86 -0.72
CA GLY A 95 2.10 -1.99 -1.48
C GLY A 95 2.96 -2.87 -0.59
N ILE A 96 2.58 -4.13 -0.45
CA ILE A 96 3.36 -5.13 0.25
C ILE A 96 4.34 -5.76 -0.73
N VAL A 97 5.62 -5.62 -0.45
CA VAL A 97 6.73 -6.13 -1.27
C VAL A 97 7.45 -7.22 -0.50
N GLU A 98 7.40 -8.44 -1.02
CA GLU A 98 8.00 -9.63 -0.41
C GLU A 98 9.23 -10.11 -1.16
N GLN A 99 10.06 -10.88 -0.43
CA GLN A 99 11.17 -11.62 -0.98
C GLN A 99 10.62 -12.84 -1.74
N MET A 100 10.93 -12.94 -3.03
CA MET A 100 10.45 -14.01 -3.89
C MET A 100 11.31 -15.27 -3.83
N GLU A 101 12.43 -15.21 -3.11
CA GLU A 101 13.43 -16.28 -2.97
C GLU A 101 13.86 -16.36 -1.50
N ASP A 102 14.24 -17.57 -1.06
CA ASP A 102 14.85 -17.74 0.27
C ASP A 102 16.24 -17.07 0.28
N PRO A 103 16.47 -16.09 1.17
CA PRO A 103 17.78 -15.43 1.31
C PRO A 103 18.94 -16.39 1.58
N LYS A 104 18.66 -17.58 2.15
CA LYS A 104 19.67 -18.60 2.43
C LYS A 104 20.03 -19.43 1.21
N SER A 105 19.18 -19.48 0.20
CA SER A 105 19.36 -20.29 -1.01
C SER A 105 20.06 -19.54 -2.15
N THR A 106 20.14 -18.22 -2.09
CA THR A 106 20.74 -17.40 -3.14
C THR A 106 22.02 -16.70 -2.67
N LYS A 107 23.04 -16.68 -3.54
CA LYS A 107 24.26 -15.88 -3.35
C LYS A 107 24.12 -14.46 -3.93
N ASN A 108 23.06 -14.23 -4.67
CA ASN A 108 22.76 -12.98 -5.33
C ASN A 108 21.81 -12.12 -4.49
N LEU A 109 21.54 -10.91 -4.97
CA LEU A 109 20.52 -10.06 -4.40
C LEU A 109 19.15 -10.76 -4.51
N VAL A 110 18.49 -10.99 -3.38
CA VAL A 110 17.15 -11.57 -3.32
C VAL A 110 16.18 -10.69 -4.11
N LYS A 111 15.49 -11.31 -5.07
CA LYS A 111 14.46 -10.63 -5.86
C LYS A 111 13.25 -10.33 -4.97
N ARG A 112 12.66 -9.15 -5.17
CA ARG A 112 11.44 -8.70 -4.48
C ARG A 112 10.44 -8.21 -5.48
N ASP A 113 9.17 -8.45 -5.18
CA ASP A 113 8.05 -7.99 -6.02
C ASP A 113 6.85 -7.59 -5.16
N VAL A 114 5.95 -6.82 -5.74
CA VAL A 114 4.68 -6.44 -5.11
C VAL A 114 3.75 -7.64 -5.14
N ILE A 115 3.42 -8.17 -3.96
CA ILE A 115 2.49 -9.31 -3.84
C ILE A 115 1.06 -8.87 -3.57
N GLN A 116 0.88 -7.67 -3.02
CA GLN A 116 -0.43 -7.18 -2.65
C GLN A 116 -0.45 -5.64 -2.65
N ILE A 117 -1.56 -5.08 -3.11
CA ILE A 117 -1.87 -3.64 -2.95
C ILE A 117 -3.14 -3.53 -2.13
N ILE A 118 -3.04 -2.78 -1.02
CA ILE A 118 -4.14 -2.55 -0.09
C ILE A 118 -4.57 -1.09 -0.24
N SER A 119 -5.85 -0.88 -0.52
CA SER A 119 -6.44 0.45 -0.72
C SER A 119 -7.45 0.76 0.37
N PRO A 120 -7.78 2.04 0.61
CA PRO A 120 -8.93 2.43 1.42
C PRO A 120 -10.21 1.73 0.93
N GLY A 121 -11.01 1.22 1.88
CA GLY A 121 -12.19 0.41 1.59
C GLY A 121 -11.94 -1.10 1.45
N ALA A 122 -10.68 -1.55 1.31
CA ALA A 122 -10.33 -2.96 1.44
C ALA A 122 -9.95 -3.23 2.90
N ASN A 123 -10.92 -3.47 3.75
CA ASN A 123 -10.66 -3.82 5.15
C ASN A 123 -10.17 -5.27 5.24
N LEU A 124 -8.95 -5.47 5.74
CA LEU A 124 -8.33 -6.81 5.85
C LEU A 124 -8.65 -7.52 7.18
N GLU A 125 -9.09 -6.76 8.16
CA GLU A 125 -9.57 -7.30 9.44
C GLU A 125 -11.10 -7.19 9.45
N ILE A 126 -11.78 -8.27 9.13
CA ILE A 126 -13.21 -8.42 9.38
C ILE A 126 -13.35 -8.55 10.90
N LYS A 127 -13.81 -7.49 11.56
CA LYS A 127 -14.31 -7.58 12.93
C LYS A 127 -15.69 -8.22 12.85
N ASP A 128 -15.94 -9.20 13.70
CA ASP A 128 -17.19 -9.98 13.69
C ASP A 128 -18.49 -9.15 13.78
N ASP A 129 -18.39 -7.88 14.18
CA ASP A 129 -19.53 -6.98 14.37
C ASP A 129 -19.68 -5.90 13.26
N ASP A 130 -18.77 -5.79 12.29
CA ASP A 130 -18.83 -4.79 11.23
C ASP A 130 -19.19 -5.42 9.89
N ASN A 131 -20.30 -4.97 9.29
CA ASN A 131 -20.60 -5.28 7.89
C ASN A 131 -19.51 -4.70 6.99
N ASN A 132 -18.93 -5.51 6.13
CA ASN A 132 -17.87 -5.11 5.22
C ASN A 132 -18.32 -5.32 3.78
N PHE A 133 -18.70 -4.22 3.11
CA PHE A 133 -19.25 -4.26 1.77
C PHE A 133 -18.23 -3.79 0.71
N ILE A 134 -18.17 -4.54 -0.38
CA ILE A 134 -17.57 -4.05 -1.64
C ILE A 134 -18.72 -3.86 -2.64
N GLY A 135 -18.77 -2.68 -3.26
CA GLY A 135 -19.80 -2.35 -4.22
C GLY A 135 -19.25 -1.77 -5.52
N ALA A 136 -20.01 -1.95 -6.58
CA ALA A 136 -19.80 -1.34 -7.89
C ALA A 136 -21.07 -0.63 -8.32
N ILE A 137 -20.92 0.58 -8.86
CA ILE A 137 -22.02 1.35 -9.45
C ILE A 137 -21.80 1.41 -10.96
N SER A 138 -22.87 1.12 -11.69
CA SER A 138 -22.98 1.38 -13.13
C SER A 138 -24.20 2.25 -13.39
N GLU A 139 -24.25 2.93 -14.53
CA GLU A 139 -25.40 3.70 -14.96
C GLU A 139 -25.78 3.40 -16.41
N ASP A 140 -27.07 3.43 -16.67
CA ASP A 140 -27.65 3.52 -18.02
C ASP A 140 -28.39 4.85 -18.19
N GLU A 141 -29.15 5.00 -19.24
CA GLU A 141 -29.90 6.24 -19.53
C GLU A 141 -30.90 6.62 -18.44
N PHE A 142 -31.50 5.62 -17.76
CA PHE A 142 -32.64 5.81 -16.85
C PHE A 142 -32.34 5.42 -15.41
N ASN A 143 -31.30 4.62 -15.16
CA ASN A 143 -31.07 3.98 -13.87
C ASN A 143 -29.61 4.05 -13.42
N TYR A 144 -29.42 3.97 -12.09
CA TYR A 144 -28.19 3.53 -11.46
C TYR A 144 -28.35 2.09 -11.03
N ILE A 145 -27.37 1.25 -11.29
CA ILE A 145 -27.31 -0.14 -10.87
C ILE A 145 -26.19 -0.25 -9.84
N LEU A 146 -26.55 -0.57 -8.60
CA LEU A 146 -25.59 -0.84 -7.53
C LEU A 146 -25.53 -2.35 -7.30
N ALA A 147 -24.37 -2.94 -7.53
CA ALA A 147 -24.08 -4.32 -7.11
C ALA A 147 -23.11 -4.27 -5.92
N TYR A 148 -23.39 -5.01 -4.86
CA TYR A 148 -22.51 -5.08 -3.71
C TYR A 148 -22.51 -6.47 -3.09
N VAL A 149 -21.40 -6.80 -2.42
CA VAL A 149 -21.20 -8.05 -1.70
C VAL A 149 -20.81 -7.73 -0.26
N ASP A 150 -21.44 -8.40 0.69
CA ASP A 150 -20.99 -8.44 2.07
C ASP A 150 -19.84 -9.44 2.18
N LEU A 151 -18.64 -8.95 2.46
CA LEU A 151 -17.44 -9.80 2.59
C LEU A 151 -17.47 -10.67 3.85
N THR A 152 -18.30 -10.33 4.83
CA THR A 152 -18.45 -11.10 6.07
C THR A 152 -19.30 -12.35 5.84
N THR A 153 -20.40 -12.20 5.11
CA THR A 153 -21.37 -13.30 4.88
C THR A 153 -21.23 -13.93 3.50
N GLY A 154 -20.61 -13.24 2.54
CA GLY A 154 -20.57 -13.65 1.13
C GLY A 154 -21.86 -13.38 0.37
N GLU A 155 -22.86 -12.76 1.00
CA GLU A 155 -24.13 -12.43 0.34
C GLU A 155 -23.94 -11.34 -0.71
N GLN A 156 -24.63 -11.49 -1.84
CA GLN A 156 -24.53 -10.59 -2.99
C GLN A 156 -25.88 -9.94 -3.26
N TYR A 157 -25.85 -8.65 -3.57
CA TYR A 157 -27.05 -7.86 -3.82
C TYR A 157 -26.90 -7.04 -5.08
N VAL A 158 -28.00 -6.88 -5.82
CA VAL A 158 -28.10 -5.98 -6.94
C VAL A 158 -29.34 -5.11 -6.75
N VAL A 159 -29.14 -3.80 -6.77
CA VAL A 159 -30.21 -2.82 -6.61
C VAL A 159 -30.28 -1.95 -7.86
N ASN A 160 -31.47 -1.79 -8.40
CA ASN A 160 -31.75 -0.89 -9.52
C ASN A 160 -32.48 0.36 -8.98
N LEU A 161 -31.87 1.53 -9.16
CA LEU A 161 -32.38 2.83 -8.69
C LEU A 161 -32.65 3.73 -9.90
N LYS A 162 -33.89 4.23 -10.02
CA LYS A 162 -34.22 5.20 -11.08
C LYS A 162 -33.44 6.51 -10.85
N LYS A 163 -33.02 7.17 -11.94
CA LYS A 163 -32.26 8.44 -11.89
C LYS A 163 -33.05 9.65 -11.34
N ASP A 164 -34.32 9.52 -11.13
CA ASP A 164 -35.17 10.53 -10.50
C ASP A 164 -35.04 10.62 -8.97
N TYR A 165 -34.37 9.62 -8.33
CA TYR A 165 -34.04 9.66 -6.91
C TYR A 165 -32.69 10.31 -6.66
N ARG A 166 -32.63 11.27 -5.72
CA ARG A 166 -31.35 11.78 -5.20
C ARG A 166 -30.75 10.74 -4.28
N VAL A 167 -29.69 10.10 -4.71
CA VAL A 167 -28.90 9.19 -3.85
C VAL A 167 -27.87 10.03 -3.09
N VAL A 168 -27.95 10.06 -1.77
CA VAL A 168 -26.90 10.59 -0.90
C VAL A 168 -26.03 9.41 -0.49
N LEU A 169 -24.83 9.33 -1.03
CA LEU A 169 -23.82 8.39 -0.55
C LEU A 169 -23.22 8.98 0.72
N VAL A 170 -23.45 8.32 1.86
CA VAL A 170 -22.79 8.63 3.14
C VAL A 170 -21.55 7.75 3.19
N THR A 171 -20.36 8.35 3.19
CA THR A 171 -19.06 7.67 3.39
C THR A 171 -18.70 7.67 4.86
#